data_d3aa91fad44ef452ac1447fa61e03a01
#
_entry.id   d3aa91fad44ef452ac1447fa61e03a01
#
_cell.length_a   1.000
_cell.length_b   1.000
_cell.length_c   1.000
_cell.angle_alpha   90.00
_cell.angle_beta   90.00
_cell.angle_gamma   90.00
#
_symmetry.space_group_name_H-M   'P 1'
#
loop_
_entity.id
_entity.type
_entity.pdbx_description
1 polymer ?
#
loop_
_entity_poly.entity_id
_entity_poly.type
_entity_poly.pdbx_seq_one_letter_code
_entity_poly.pdbx_strand_id
1 'polypeptide(L)'
;MQEILLQTTNLTKQFGRHRAVDQVNLHIKKGSIYGFIGRNGAGKTTCLKMISGLSKPSSGEITLFGYTGKDLKKVRSRVGCLIEAPGLYGNMSAYENIKLKCKLFGIVKESYIQNILELVGLKETGNKKTKQFSLGMKQRLGIGLALVGEPDLLILDEPINGLDPQGIAEMRDMIQKLNEKHNMTILISSHILEELSKIATDYGIIHNGVLVQELTREELLQRCRERIEITMEHPEQALPVLDGMKIKNYQVVDKEHIHVFERLNDSAIMNMELAKAGCLVKGISMKSEELENYFLNLTGGEQNA
;
A
#
# COMPACT_ATOMS: atom_id res chain seq x y z
N MET A 1 7.37 -19.01 -7.97
CA MET A 1 7.69 -17.73 -7.30
C MET A 1 7.36 -16.60 -8.25
N GLN A 2 6.67 -15.57 -7.80
CA GLN A 2 6.43 -14.38 -8.63
C GLN A 2 7.74 -13.60 -8.83
N GLU A 3 7.92 -13.04 -10.03
CA GLU A 3 9.10 -12.23 -10.40
C GLU A 3 9.15 -10.95 -9.58
N ILE A 4 10.28 -10.66 -8.92
CA ILE A 4 10.52 -9.38 -8.23
C ILE A 4 10.94 -8.34 -9.27
N LEU A 5 10.15 -7.29 -9.41
CA LEU A 5 10.40 -6.20 -10.36
C LEU A 5 11.27 -5.10 -9.76
N LEU A 6 11.04 -4.79 -8.49
CA LEU A 6 11.80 -3.79 -7.73
C LEU A 6 12.23 -4.41 -6.40
N GLN A 7 13.52 -4.29 -6.09
CA GLN A 7 14.08 -4.64 -4.78
C GLN A 7 14.99 -3.51 -4.29
N THR A 8 14.98 -3.28 -2.98
CA THR A 8 16.01 -2.45 -2.33
C THR A 8 16.76 -3.27 -1.29
N THR A 9 18.05 -3.02 -1.16
CA THR A 9 18.93 -3.71 -0.20
C THR A 9 19.62 -2.67 0.65
N ASN A 10 19.29 -2.64 1.96
CA ASN A 10 19.81 -1.70 2.95
C ASN A 10 19.77 -0.23 2.49
N LEU A 11 18.68 0.13 1.78
CA LEU A 11 18.52 1.45 1.20
C LEU A 11 18.49 2.53 2.29
N THR A 12 19.44 3.46 2.24
CA THR A 12 19.62 4.47 3.28
C THR A 12 19.73 5.87 2.68
N LYS A 13 19.06 6.83 3.32
CA LYS A 13 19.21 8.26 3.03
C LYS A 13 19.47 9.05 4.30
N GLN A 14 20.59 9.74 4.31
CA GLN A 14 20.99 10.60 5.41
C GLN A 14 21.10 12.06 4.94
N PHE A 15 20.53 12.97 5.71
CA PHE A 15 20.65 14.42 5.56
C PHE A 15 21.34 14.98 6.79
N GLY A 16 22.60 15.34 6.68
CA GLY A 16 23.41 15.73 7.81
C GLY A 16 23.45 14.63 8.89
N ARG A 17 22.91 14.90 10.07
CA ARG A 17 22.82 13.92 11.18
C ARG A 17 21.54 13.10 11.18
N HIS A 18 20.54 13.49 10.37
CA HIS A 18 19.23 12.83 10.33
C HIS A 18 19.19 11.72 9.27
N ARG A 19 18.83 10.50 9.65
CA ARG A 19 18.54 9.39 8.74
C ARG A 19 17.06 9.40 8.43
N ALA A 20 16.68 9.88 7.25
CA ALA A 20 15.30 9.91 6.79
C ALA A 20 14.82 8.53 6.29
N VAL A 21 15.74 7.68 5.84
CA VAL A 21 15.51 6.28 5.46
C VAL A 21 16.72 5.49 5.95
N ASP A 22 16.51 4.39 6.67
CA ASP A 22 17.54 3.61 7.30
C ASP A 22 17.38 2.12 6.98
N GLN A 23 18.27 1.60 6.14
CA GLN A 23 18.39 0.19 5.77
C GLN A 23 17.09 -0.48 5.28
N VAL A 24 16.29 0.24 4.50
CA VAL A 24 15.01 -0.24 3.98
C VAL A 24 15.22 -1.31 2.90
N ASN A 25 14.56 -2.46 3.10
CA ASN A 25 14.57 -3.62 2.20
C ASN A 25 13.15 -3.86 1.68
N LEU A 26 12.85 -3.46 0.44
CA LEU A 26 11.54 -3.62 -0.21
C LEU A 26 11.61 -4.72 -1.28
N HIS A 27 10.52 -5.49 -1.44
CA HIS A 27 10.38 -6.54 -2.43
C HIS A 27 9.05 -6.40 -3.18
N ILE A 28 9.07 -5.73 -4.33
CA ILE A 28 7.87 -5.46 -5.10
C ILE A 28 7.76 -6.44 -6.27
N LYS A 29 6.69 -7.22 -6.25
CA LYS A 29 6.39 -8.23 -7.25
C LYS A 29 5.83 -7.60 -8.51
N LYS A 30 6.16 -8.15 -9.67
CA LYS A 30 5.59 -7.73 -10.94
C LYS A 30 4.08 -7.92 -10.97
N GLY A 31 3.36 -6.90 -11.44
CA GLY A 31 1.90 -6.89 -11.50
C GLY A 31 1.21 -6.67 -10.16
N SER A 32 1.93 -6.42 -9.06
CA SER A 32 1.32 -6.10 -7.77
C SER A 32 0.96 -4.62 -7.65
N ILE A 33 -0.01 -4.33 -6.77
CA ILE A 33 -0.21 -3.00 -6.19
C ILE A 33 0.41 -3.04 -4.79
N TYR A 34 1.58 -2.42 -4.64
CA TYR A 34 2.30 -2.39 -3.38
C TYR A 34 1.98 -1.12 -2.61
N GLY A 35 1.30 -1.24 -1.46
CA GLY A 35 0.98 -0.16 -0.54
C GLY A 35 2.15 0.15 0.40
N PHE A 36 2.76 1.32 0.29
CA PHE A 36 3.83 1.78 1.16
C PHE A 36 3.28 2.73 2.22
N ILE A 37 3.08 2.22 3.44
CA ILE A 37 2.30 2.86 4.49
C ILE A 37 3.19 3.41 5.59
N GLY A 38 2.89 4.62 6.06
CA GLY A 38 3.61 5.23 7.17
C GLY A 38 3.05 6.61 7.51
N ARG A 39 3.26 7.07 8.73
CA ARG A 39 2.87 8.43 9.15
C ARG A 39 3.59 9.49 8.31
N ASN A 40 3.11 10.74 8.39
CA ASN A 40 3.82 11.87 7.80
C ASN A 40 5.22 11.99 8.45
N GLY A 41 6.24 12.18 7.61
CA GLY A 41 7.63 12.20 8.06
C GLY A 41 8.30 10.83 8.23
N ALA A 42 7.59 9.70 8.05
CA ALA A 42 8.16 8.36 8.21
C ALA A 42 9.25 7.97 7.18
N GLY A 43 9.46 8.78 6.12
CA GLY A 43 10.49 8.53 5.11
C GLY A 43 9.94 8.07 3.75
N LYS A 44 8.61 7.93 3.57
CA LYS A 44 7.97 7.43 2.34
C LYS A 44 8.44 8.18 1.08
N THR A 45 8.17 9.48 1.01
CA THR A 45 8.54 10.33 -0.14
C THR A 45 10.05 10.28 -0.43
N THR A 46 10.88 10.25 0.60
CA THR A 46 12.34 10.13 0.46
C THR A 46 12.73 8.81 -0.18
N CYS A 47 12.12 7.70 0.25
CA CYS A 47 12.33 6.39 -0.33
C CYS A 47 11.89 6.35 -1.80
N LEU A 48 10.68 6.85 -2.11
CA LEU A 48 10.16 6.94 -3.47
C LEU A 48 11.04 7.80 -4.38
N LYS A 49 11.57 8.93 -3.89
CA LYS A 49 12.54 9.77 -4.63
C LYS A 49 13.83 9.04 -4.95
N MET A 50 14.32 8.17 -4.07
CA MET A 50 15.51 7.35 -4.35
C MET A 50 15.20 6.30 -5.40
N ILE A 51 14.10 5.58 -5.27
CA ILE A 51 13.67 4.53 -6.20
C ILE A 51 13.45 5.11 -7.59
N SER A 52 12.77 6.25 -7.71
CA SER A 52 12.55 6.94 -9.00
C SER A 52 13.80 7.58 -9.59
N GLY A 53 14.89 7.69 -8.83
CA GLY A 53 16.14 8.33 -9.25
C GLY A 53 16.18 9.84 -9.13
N LEU A 54 15.19 10.45 -8.50
CA LEU A 54 15.14 11.89 -8.18
C LEU A 54 16.10 12.28 -7.05
N SER A 55 16.49 11.30 -6.23
CA SER A 55 17.50 11.49 -5.16
C SER A 55 18.48 10.32 -5.17
N LYS A 56 19.76 10.59 -4.91
CA LYS A 56 20.75 9.52 -4.75
C LYS A 56 20.67 8.94 -3.34
N PRO A 57 20.73 7.60 -3.17
CA PRO A 57 20.94 6.97 -1.87
C PRO A 57 22.25 7.45 -1.22
N SER A 58 22.32 7.47 0.10
CA SER A 58 23.57 7.62 0.85
C SER A 58 24.34 6.30 0.91
N SER A 59 23.62 5.18 1.02
CA SER A 59 24.16 3.81 0.93
C SER A 59 23.04 2.83 0.56
N GLY A 60 23.38 1.58 0.35
CA GLY A 60 22.46 0.53 -0.10
C GLY A 60 22.31 0.49 -1.61
N GLU A 61 21.49 -0.43 -2.08
CA GLU A 61 21.32 -0.71 -3.51
C GLU A 61 19.85 -0.75 -3.91
N ILE A 62 19.57 -0.39 -5.16
CA ILE A 62 18.26 -0.51 -5.81
C ILE A 62 18.42 -1.42 -7.00
N THR A 63 17.59 -2.44 -7.10
CA THR A 63 17.45 -3.31 -8.28
C THR A 63 16.10 -3.03 -8.93
N LEU A 64 16.11 -2.64 -10.21
CA LEU A 64 14.91 -2.42 -11.02
C LEU A 64 14.99 -3.30 -12.27
N PHE A 65 13.99 -4.13 -12.51
CA PHE A 65 13.93 -5.03 -13.68
C PHE A 65 15.21 -5.88 -13.82
N GLY A 66 15.85 -6.26 -12.70
CA GLY A 66 17.12 -6.99 -12.67
C GLY A 66 18.37 -6.14 -12.89
N TYR A 67 18.26 -4.83 -13.10
CA TYR A 67 19.39 -3.92 -13.26
C TYR A 67 19.74 -3.19 -11.96
N THR A 68 21.03 -2.97 -11.71
CA THR A 68 21.54 -2.26 -10.53
C THR A 68 22.55 -1.17 -10.90
N GLY A 69 22.89 -0.32 -9.95
CA GLY A 69 23.98 0.65 -10.03
C GLY A 69 23.87 1.56 -11.26
N LYS A 70 24.92 1.59 -12.10
CA LYS A 70 24.98 2.45 -13.31
C LYS A 70 23.99 2.01 -14.39
N ASP A 71 23.63 0.73 -14.42
CA ASP A 71 22.74 0.17 -15.44
C ASP A 71 21.27 0.53 -15.22
N LEU A 72 20.90 1.05 -14.05
CA LEU A 72 19.57 1.61 -13.80
C LEU A 72 19.16 2.66 -14.84
N LYS A 73 20.10 3.38 -15.42
CA LYS A 73 19.81 4.38 -16.47
C LYS A 73 19.10 3.76 -17.68
N LYS A 74 19.40 2.49 -18.01
CA LYS A 74 18.83 1.78 -19.16
C LYS A 74 17.33 1.51 -19.01
N VAL A 75 16.85 1.44 -17.77
CA VAL A 75 15.48 1.05 -17.45
C VAL A 75 14.64 2.17 -16.81
N ARG A 76 15.23 3.35 -16.59
CA ARG A 76 14.51 4.50 -15.99
C ARG A 76 13.31 4.97 -16.81
N SER A 77 13.35 4.84 -18.12
CA SER A 77 12.21 5.17 -18.99
C SER A 77 10.99 4.26 -18.79
N ARG A 78 11.20 3.09 -18.17
CA ARG A 78 10.14 2.13 -17.80
C ARG A 78 9.46 2.46 -16.47
N VAL A 79 9.85 3.56 -15.80
CA VAL A 79 9.30 4.01 -14.53
C VAL A 79 8.58 5.32 -14.73
N GLY A 80 7.25 5.32 -14.54
CA GLY A 80 6.45 6.52 -14.41
C GLY A 80 6.36 6.93 -12.94
N CYS A 81 6.37 8.23 -12.65
CA CYS A 81 6.22 8.66 -11.27
C CYS A 81 5.42 9.95 -11.14
N LEU A 82 4.61 10.01 -10.08
CA LEU A 82 3.97 11.19 -9.55
C LEU A 82 4.39 11.32 -8.09
N ILE A 83 5.34 12.21 -7.82
CA ILE A 83 5.89 12.43 -6.48
C ILE A 83 5.65 13.88 -6.09
N GLU A 84 5.03 14.08 -4.91
CA GLU A 84 4.55 15.38 -4.44
C GLU A 84 3.46 15.95 -5.37
N ALA A 85 3.61 17.17 -5.87
CA ALA A 85 2.63 17.82 -6.73
C ALA A 85 2.92 17.57 -8.21
N PRO A 86 1.90 17.37 -9.05
CA PRO A 86 2.10 17.23 -10.48
C PRO A 86 2.59 18.56 -11.10
N GLY A 87 3.70 18.49 -11.84
CA GLY A 87 4.26 19.63 -12.57
C GLY A 87 3.43 19.96 -13.80
N LEU A 88 2.34 20.72 -13.63
CA LEU A 88 1.40 21.07 -14.69
C LEU A 88 1.63 22.50 -15.21
N TYR A 89 1.52 22.66 -16.51
CA TYR A 89 1.42 23.97 -17.13
C TYR A 89 -0.01 24.53 -16.99
N GLY A 90 -0.22 25.39 -16.00
CA GLY A 90 -1.54 25.90 -15.61
C GLY A 90 -2.34 26.58 -16.71
N ASN A 91 -1.67 27.19 -17.70
CA ASN A 91 -2.32 27.85 -18.85
C ASN A 91 -2.55 26.93 -20.03
N MET A 92 -2.23 25.63 -19.90
CA MET A 92 -2.51 24.59 -20.89
C MET A 92 -3.69 23.72 -20.46
N SER A 93 -4.40 23.12 -21.43
CA SER A 93 -5.40 22.08 -21.18
C SER A 93 -4.74 20.75 -20.78
N ALA A 94 -5.55 19.75 -20.38
CA ALA A 94 -5.05 18.40 -20.13
C ALA A 94 -4.38 17.81 -21.38
N TYR A 95 -5.06 17.95 -22.52
CA TYR A 95 -4.53 17.52 -23.81
C TYR A 95 -3.17 18.16 -24.14
N GLU A 96 -3.04 19.47 -23.98
CA GLU A 96 -1.80 20.21 -24.29
C GLU A 96 -0.65 19.78 -23.37
N ASN A 97 -0.92 19.53 -22.07
CA ASN A 97 0.07 19.02 -21.14
C ASN A 97 0.60 17.63 -21.53
N ILE A 98 -0.33 16.68 -21.83
CA ILE A 98 0.07 15.33 -22.26
C ILE A 98 0.79 15.39 -23.62
N LYS A 99 0.30 16.18 -24.58
CA LYS A 99 0.95 16.36 -25.89
C LYS A 99 2.38 16.87 -25.77
N LEU A 100 2.62 17.82 -24.88
CA LEU A 100 3.97 18.33 -24.61
C LEU A 100 4.88 17.21 -24.09
N LYS A 101 4.41 16.41 -23.14
CA LYS A 101 5.16 15.27 -22.62
C LYS A 101 5.41 14.22 -23.70
N CYS A 102 4.41 13.89 -24.51
CA CYS A 102 4.55 12.95 -25.64
C CYS A 102 5.62 13.39 -26.63
N LYS A 103 5.70 14.69 -26.95
CA LYS A 103 6.76 15.23 -27.83
C LYS A 103 8.16 14.97 -27.28
N LEU A 104 8.37 15.06 -25.97
CA LEU A 104 9.66 14.76 -25.32
C LEU A 104 10.04 13.27 -25.44
N PHE A 105 9.05 12.38 -25.57
CA PHE A 105 9.21 10.95 -25.79
C PHE A 105 9.21 10.57 -27.28
N GLY A 106 9.14 11.53 -28.22
CA GLY A 106 9.05 11.27 -29.65
C GLY A 106 7.70 10.67 -30.09
N ILE A 107 6.67 10.71 -29.23
CA ILE A 107 5.33 10.18 -29.51
C ILE A 107 4.49 11.28 -30.16
N VAL A 108 4.07 11.05 -31.40
CA VAL A 108 3.30 12.05 -32.19
C VAL A 108 1.87 11.62 -32.47
N LYS A 109 1.50 10.38 -32.09
CA LYS A 109 0.19 9.80 -32.44
C LYS A 109 -0.94 10.39 -31.59
N GLU A 110 -1.91 11.02 -32.25
CA GLU A 110 -3.04 11.69 -31.59
C GLU A 110 -3.89 10.73 -30.75
N SER A 111 -4.17 9.53 -31.28
CA SER A 111 -4.94 8.51 -30.57
C SER A 111 -4.29 8.08 -29.24
N TYR A 112 -2.96 8.15 -29.15
CA TYR A 112 -2.24 7.83 -27.91
C TYR A 112 -2.57 8.84 -26.79
N ILE A 113 -2.62 10.13 -27.14
CA ILE A 113 -2.99 11.20 -26.19
C ILE A 113 -4.43 11.02 -25.72
N GLN A 114 -5.33 10.74 -26.66
CA GLN A 114 -6.75 10.51 -26.34
C GLN A 114 -6.93 9.29 -25.43
N ASN A 115 -6.21 8.21 -25.67
CA ASN A 115 -6.24 7.01 -24.82
C ASN A 115 -5.78 7.32 -23.40
N ILE A 116 -4.70 8.09 -23.21
CA ILE A 116 -4.26 8.51 -21.87
C ILE A 116 -5.32 9.35 -21.18
N LEU A 117 -5.91 10.34 -21.89
CA LEU A 117 -6.98 11.17 -21.34
C LEU A 117 -8.19 10.35 -20.91
N GLU A 118 -8.55 9.33 -21.68
CA GLU A 118 -9.62 8.41 -21.35
C GLU A 118 -9.29 7.56 -20.13
N LEU A 119 -8.08 6.98 -20.06
CA LEU A 119 -7.61 6.19 -18.92
C LEU A 119 -7.68 6.96 -17.60
N VAL A 120 -7.33 8.26 -17.61
CA VAL A 120 -7.35 9.10 -16.41
C VAL A 120 -8.68 9.88 -16.23
N GLY A 121 -9.69 9.61 -17.05
CA GLY A 121 -11.04 10.21 -16.94
C GLY A 121 -11.06 11.72 -17.18
N LEU A 122 -10.22 12.23 -18.08
CA LEU A 122 -10.12 13.67 -18.40
C LEU A 122 -10.45 14.00 -19.87
N LYS A 123 -10.97 13.02 -20.63
CA LYS A 123 -11.30 13.20 -22.05
C LYS A 123 -12.28 14.34 -22.28
N GLU A 124 -13.30 14.44 -21.44
CA GLU A 124 -14.39 15.43 -21.57
C GLU A 124 -14.01 16.84 -21.05
N THR A 125 -12.76 17.04 -20.60
CA THR A 125 -12.33 18.36 -20.09
C THR A 125 -12.09 19.39 -21.20
N GLY A 126 -11.95 18.94 -22.45
CA GLY A 126 -11.79 19.79 -23.63
C GLY A 126 -10.64 20.80 -23.48
N ASN A 127 -10.95 22.07 -23.73
CA ASN A 127 -9.98 23.17 -23.68
C ASN A 127 -9.83 23.82 -22.29
N LYS A 128 -10.51 23.27 -21.23
CA LYS A 128 -10.41 23.81 -19.87
C LYS A 128 -8.97 23.83 -19.40
N LYS A 129 -8.50 24.97 -18.91
CA LYS A 129 -7.10 25.14 -18.48
C LYS A 129 -6.87 24.49 -17.12
N THR A 130 -5.70 23.85 -16.94
CA THR A 130 -5.41 23.05 -15.74
C THR A 130 -5.34 23.86 -14.46
N LYS A 131 -5.13 25.18 -14.51
CA LYS A 131 -5.27 26.05 -13.35
C LYS A 131 -6.70 26.06 -12.76
N GLN A 132 -7.71 25.70 -13.54
CA GLN A 132 -9.13 25.63 -13.13
C GLN A 132 -9.53 24.21 -12.71
N PHE A 133 -8.59 23.25 -12.70
CA PHE A 133 -8.86 21.88 -12.31
C PHE A 133 -8.98 21.76 -10.78
N SER A 134 -9.89 20.89 -10.33
CA SER A 134 -9.90 20.44 -8.94
C SER A 134 -8.60 19.70 -8.60
N LEU A 135 -8.35 19.48 -7.32
CA LEU A 135 -7.17 18.72 -6.88
C LEU A 135 -7.17 17.32 -7.51
N GLY A 136 -8.30 16.61 -7.48
CA GLY A 136 -8.43 15.27 -8.08
C GLY A 136 -8.18 15.27 -9.59
N MET A 137 -8.68 16.27 -10.33
CA MET A 137 -8.37 16.41 -11.76
C MET A 137 -6.87 16.65 -12.00
N LYS A 138 -6.20 17.44 -11.16
CA LYS A 138 -4.75 17.66 -11.26
C LYS A 138 -3.97 16.39 -10.96
N GLN A 139 -4.35 15.63 -9.93
CA GLN A 139 -3.72 14.35 -9.60
C GLN A 139 -3.89 13.34 -10.73
N ARG A 140 -5.11 13.19 -11.28
CA ARG A 140 -5.36 12.31 -12.42
C ARG A 140 -4.55 12.70 -13.65
N LEU A 141 -4.42 14.00 -13.94
CA LEU A 141 -3.55 14.47 -15.04
C LEU A 141 -2.07 14.17 -14.76
N GLY A 142 -1.62 14.32 -13.51
CA GLY A 142 -0.26 13.95 -13.09
C GLY A 142 0.03 12.46 -13.34
N ILE A 143 -0.93 11.59 -13.04
CA ILE A 143 -0.83 10.16 -13.37
C ILE A 143 -0.81 9.97 -14.90
N GLY A 144 -1.67 10.67 -15.65
CA GLY A 144 -1.65 10.65 -17.11
C GLY A 144 -0.28 11.02 -17.70
N LEU A 145 0.38 12.03 -17.13
CA LEU A 145 1.75 12.38 -17.52
C LEU A 145 2.74 11.27 -17.15
N ALA A 146 2.58 10.62 -16.01
CA ALA A 146 3.44 9.50 -15.59
C ALA A 146 3.27 8.27 -16.50
N LEU A 147 2.11 8.09 -17.12
CA LEU A 147 1.82 7.00 -18.05
C LEU A 147 2.42 7.20 -19.45
N VAL A 148 2.86 8.41 -19.80
CA VAL A 148 3.50 8.67 -21.10
C VAL A 148 4.79 7.84 -21.22
N GLY A 149 4.90 7.04 -22.27
CA GLY A 149 6.01 6.13 -22.51
C GLY A 149 5.74 4.70 -22.06
N GLU A 150 4.51 4.39 -21.63
CA GLU A 150 4.03 3.04 -21.26
C GLU A 150 4.95 2.37 -20.22
N PRO A 151 5.08 2.97 -19.02
CA PRO A 151 5.95 2.41 -17.99
C PRO A 151 5.44 1.06 -17.48
N ASP A 152 6.37 0.19 -17.07
CA ASP A 152 6.04 -1.08 -16.40
C ASP A 152 5.84 -0.91 -14.88
N LEU A 153 6.42 0.15 -14.29
CA LEU A 153 6.29 0.53 -12.90
C LEU A 153 5.76 1.95 -12.78
N LEU A 154 4.68 2.12 -12.04
CA LEU A 154 4.11 3.42 -11.68
C LEU A 154 4.33 3.69 -10.19
N ILE A 155 4.97 4.81 -9.85
CA ILE A 155 5.21 5.25 -8.47
C ILE A 155 4.33 6.45 -8.16
N LEU A 156 3.47 6.32 -7.14
CA LEU A 156 2.49 7.33 -6.73
C LEU A 156 2.72 7.72 -5.27
N ASP A 157 3.06 8.98 -5.02
CA ASP A 157 3.25 9.50 -3.67
C ASP A 157 1.99 10.23 -3.21
N GLU A 158 1.29 9.65 -2.22
CA GLU A 158 0.06 10.19 -1.60
C GLU A 158 -1.02 10.66 -2.62
N PRO A 159 -1.38 9.88 -3.66
CA PRO A 159 -2.22 10.36 -4.77
C PRO A 159 -3.66 10.65 -4.36
N ILE A 160 -4.13 10.13 -3.23
CA ILE A 160 -5.48 10.32 -2.68
C ILE A 160 -5.56 11.41 -1.61
N ASN A 161 -4.41 11.95 -1.18
CA ASN A 161 -4.38 12.91 -0.10
C ASN A 161 -5.11 14.23 -0.47
N GLY A 162 -6.01 14.67 0.42
CA GLY A 162 -6.78 15.91 0.23
C GLY A 162 -7.92 15.82 -0.79
N LEU A 163 -8.24 14.62 -1.29
CA LEU A 163 -9.41 14.41 -2.12
C LEU A 163 -10.68 14.23 -1.26
N ASP A 164 -11.81 14.60 -1.82
CA ASP A 164 -13.11 14.24 -1.27
C ASP A 164 -13.41 12.73 -1.44
N PRO A 165 -14.40 12.16 -0.73
CA PRO A 165 -14.70 10.74 -0.81
C PRO A 165 -14.97 10.23 -2.23
N GLN A 166 -15.61 11.03 -3.07
CA GLN A 166 -15.84 10.66 -4.47
C GLN A 166 -14.53 10.63 -5.26
N GLY A 167 -13.67 11.62 -5.10
CA GLY A 167 -12.35 11.68 -5.73
C GLY A 167 -11.43 10.53 -5.31
N ILE A 168 -11.52 10.09 -4.04
CA ILE A 168 -10.81 8.90 -3.54
C ILE A 168 -11.29 7.65 -4.27
N ALA A 169 -12.63 7.45 -4.38
CA ALA A 169 -13.20 6.30 -5.08
C ALA A 169 -12.79 6.27 -6.56
N GLU A 170 -12.92 7.40 -7.26
CA GLU A 170 -12.51 7.52 -8.67
C GLU A 170 -11.03 7.24 -8.88
N MET A 171 -10.16 7.72 -7.98
CA MET A 171 -8.72 7.49 -8.03
C MET A 171 -8.39 6.01 -7.82
N ARG A 172 -9.03 5.38 -6.86
CA ARG A 172 -8.88 3.96 -6.56
C ARG A 172 -9.27 3.09 -7.75
N ASP A 173 -10.46 3.34 -8.33
CA ASP A 173 -10.95 2.60 -9.49
C ASP A 173 -10.02 2.76 -10.71
N MET A 174 -9.44 3.94 -10.90
CA MET A 174 -8.45 4.18 -11.95
C MET A 174 -7.18 3.37 -11.70
N ILE A 175 -6.64 3.36 -10.47
CA ILE A 175 -5.44 2.60 -10.12
C ILE A 175 -5.67 1.09 -10.32
N GLN A 176 -6.81 0.55 -9.88
CA GLN A 176 -7.17 -0.85 -10.10
C GLN A 176 -7.24 -1.18 -11.61
N LYS A 177 -7.91 -0.35 -12.40
CA LYS A 177 -8.00 -0.55 -13.87
C LYS A 177 -6.62 -0.55 -14.53
N LEU A 178 -5.70 0.32 -14.11
CA LEU A 178 -4.33 0.35 -14.62
C LEU A 178 -3.59 -0.95 -14.30
N ASN A 179 -3.76 -1.49 -13.10
CA ASN A 179 -3.15 -2.75 -12.71
C ASN A 179 -3.78 -3.94 -13.46
N GLU A 180 -5.10 -4.10 -13.38
CA GLU A 180 -5.81 -5.28 -13.91
C GLU A 180 -5.76 -5.38 -15.43
N LYS A 181 -6.00 -4.24 -16.13
CA LYS A 181 -6.09 -4.25 -17.60
C LYS A 181 -4.74 -4.14 -18.31
N HIS A 182 -3.77 -3.51 -17.67
CA HIS A 182 -2.46 -3.25 -18.28
C HIS A 182 -1.32 -4.03 -17.59
N ASN A 183 -1.65 -4.88 -16.60
CA ASN A 183 -0.67 -5.64 -15.80
C ASN A 183 0.46 -4.76 -15.24
N MET A 184 0.09 -3.51 -14.91
CA MET A 184 1.03 -2.50 -14.44
C MET A 184 1.40 -2.75 -12.97
N THR A 185 2.68 -2.74 -12.65
CA THR A 185 3.13 -2.76 -11.27
C THR A 185 3.00 -1.36 -10.67
N ILE A 186 2.40 -1.23 -9.50
CA ILE A 186 2.13 0.08 -8.89
C ILE A 186 2.70 0.10 -7.47
N LEU A 187 3.55 1.08 -7.18
CA LEU A 187 4.03 1.41 -5.84
C LEU A 187 3.33 2.70 -5.40
N ILE A 188 2.46 2.60 -4.40
CA ILE A 188 1.64 3.71 -3.92
C ILE A 188 1.92 3.98 -2.44
N SER A 189 2.29 5.21 -2.08
CA SER A 189 2.39 5.61 -0.69
C SER A 189 1.10 6.19 -0.15
N SER A 190 0.81 5.92 1.11
CA SER A 190 -0.27 6.58 1.87
C SER A 190 0.01 6.55 3.37
N HIS A 191 -0.65 7.45 4.08
CA HIS A 191 -0.77 7.40 5.54
C HIS A 191 -2.13 6.81 5.98
N ILE A 192 -3.04 6.50 5.04
CA ILE A 192 -4.38 5.97 5.28
C ILE A 192 -4.38 4.49 4.86
N LEU A 193 -4.25 3.59 5.85
CA LEU A 193 -4.21 2.15 5.61
C LEU A 193 -5.53 1.62 5.05
N GLU A 194 -6.66 2.11 5.57
CA GLU A 194 -7.99 1.68 5.16
C GLU A 194 -8.23 1.83 3.65
N GLU A 195 -7.81 2.97 3.06
CA GLU A 195 -8.00 3.18 1.63
C GLU A 195 -7.10 2.29 0.78
N LEU A 196 -5.85 2.05 1.22
CA LEU A 196 -4.95 1.13 0.53
C LEU A 196 -5.39 -0.32 0.64
N SER A 197 -6.02 -0.72 1.76
CA SER A 197 -6.50 -2.10 1.96
C SER A 197 -7.53 -2.54 0.91
N LYS A 198 -8.20 -1.58 0.29
CA LYS A 198 -9.21 -1.83 -0.76
C LYS A 198 -8.58 -2.23 -2.10
N ILE A 199 -7.31 -1.85 -2.36
CA ILE A 199 -6.66 -2.05 -3.67
C ILE A 199 -5.31 -2.76 -3.62
N ALA A 200 -4.53 -2.61 -2.56
CA ALA A 200 -3.19 -3.15 -2.49
C ALA A 200 -3.19 -4.68 -2.32
N THR A 201 -2.22 -5.33 -2.96
CA THR A 201 -1.98 -6.79 -2.87
C THR A 201 -0.89 -7.12 -1.86
N ASP A 202 0.05 -6.21 -1.68
CA ASP A 202 1.19 -6.33 -0.77
C ASP A 202 1.42 -4.98 -0.08
N TYR A 203 1.99 -5.02 1.12
CA TYR A 203 2.19 -3.84 1.96
C TYR A 203 3.60 -3.78 2.53
N GLY A 204 4.15 -2.58 2.59
CA GLY A 204 5.34 -2.26 3.38
C GLY A 204 5.00 -1.17 4.39
N ILE A 205 5.22 -1.42 5.67
CA ILE A 205 4.97 -0.48 6.74
C ILE A 205 6.28 0.16 7.17
N ILE A 206 6.38 1.48 7.00
CA ILE A 206 7.57 2.25 7.39
C ILE A 206 7.28 3.15 8.59
N HIS A 207 8.20 3.16 9.55
CA HIS A 207 8.16 4.03 10.72
C HIS A 207 9.55 4.57 11.02
N ASN A 208 9.68 5.88 11.24
CA ASN A 208 10.95 6.56 11.54
C ASN A 208 12.12 6.14 10.62
N GLY A 209 11.84 6.04 9.32
CA GLY A 209 12.83 5.68 8.31
C GLY A 209 13.12 4.19 8.17
N VAL A 210 12.58 3.33 9.04
CA VAL A 210 12.81 1.88 9.05
C VAL A 210 11.58 1.14 8.53
N LEU A 211 11.77 0.15 7.66
CA LEU A 211 10.72 -0.77 7.26
C LEU A 211 10.44 -1.74 8.41
N VAL A 212 9.28 -1.57 9.05
CA VAL A 212 8.88 -2.38 10.21
C VAL A 212 8.39 -3.75 9.78
N GLN A 213 7.67 -3.80 8.65
CA GLN A 213 7.06 -5.04 8.16
C GLN A 213 6.76 -4.98 6.67
N GLU A 214 6.90 -6.13 5.99
CA GLU A 214 6.26 -6.44 4.70
C GLU A 214 5.28 -7.59 4.90
N LEU A 215 4.10 -7.50 4.26
CA LEU A 215 3.07 -8.54 4.32
C LEU A 215 2.16 -8.48 3.09
N THR A 216 1.53 -9.61 2.79
CA THR A 216 0.51 -9.70 1.77
C THR A 216 -0.85 -9.24 2.30
N ARG A 217 -1.81 -9.02 1.40
CA ARG A 217 -3.20 -8.71 1.76
C ARG A 217 -3.82 -9.81 2.60
N GLU A 218 -3.56 -11.07 2.26
CA GLU A 218 -4.07 -12.22 2.99
C GLU A 218 -3.56 -12.24 4.44
N GLU A 219 -2.26 -12.00 4.63
CA GLU A 219 -1.65 -11.94 5.97
C GLU A 219 -2.21 -10.77 6.78
N LEU A 220 -2.41 -9.60 6.14
CA LEU A 220 -3.03 -8.44 6.80
C LEU A 220 -4.45 -8.76 7.27
N LEU A 221 -5.28 -9.32 6.38
CA LEU A 221 -6.65 -9.67 6.71
C LEU A 221 -6.74 -10.75 7.78
N GLN A 222 -5.83 -11.73 7.78
CA GLN A 222 -5.77 -12.74 8.85
C GLN A 222 -5.47 -12.12 10.22
N ARG A 223 -4.58 -11.13 10.29
CA ARG A 223 -4.22 -10.45 11.54
C ARG A 223 -5.33 -9.56 12.08
N CYS A 224 -6.11 -8.94 11.19
CA CYS A 224 -7.24 -8.08 11.54
C CYS A 224 -8.58 -8.83 11.64
N ARG A 225 -8.57 -10.18 11.51
CA ARG A 225 -9.80 -10.98 11.55
C ARG A 225 -10.42 -10.96 12.94
N GLU A 226 -11.73 -10.76 12.97
CA GLU A 226 -12.52 -10.92 14.19
C GLU A 226 -12.33 -12.32 14.78
N ARG A 227 -12.12 -12.38 16.08
CA ARG A 227 -11.91 -13.61 16.82
C ARG A 227 -12.40 -13.51 18.26
N ILE A 228 -12.75 -14.64 18.83
CA ILE A 228 -12.86 -14.80 20.27
C ILE A 228 -11.48 -15.21 20.78
N GLU A 229 -10.91 -14.43 21.68
CA GLU A 229 -9.69 -14.74 22.39
C GLU A 229 -10.02 -15.35 23.75
N ILE A 230 -9.56 -16.58 23.97
CA ILE A 230 -9.72 -17.33 25.20
C ILE A 230 -8.36 -17.40 25.87
N THR A 231 -8.25 -16.87 27.09
CA THR A 231 -7.04 -16.91 27.90
C THR A 231 -7.20 -17.96 28.99
N MET A 232 -6.29 -18.92 29.09
CA MET A 232 -6.33 -20.01 30.05
C MET A 232 -4.91 -20.60 30.27
N GLU A 233 -4.71 -21.34 31.36
CA GLU A 233 -3.35 -21.90 31.67
C GLU A 233 -2.96 -23.10 30.79
N HIS A 234 -3.98 -23.86 30.35
CA HIS A 234 -3.78 -25.10 29.60
C HIS A 234 -4.67 -25.13 28.36
N PRO A 235 -4.30 -24.42 27.26
CA PRO A 235 -5.10 -24.33 26.04
C PRO A 235 -5.48 -25.68 25.42
N GLU A 236 -4.63 -26.70 25.60
CA GLU A 236 -4.86 -28.05 25.09
C GLU A 236 -6.11 -28.71 25.68
N GLN A 237 -6.54 -28.31 26.88
CA GLN A 237 -7.75 -28.84 27.52
C GLN A 237 -9.04 -28.32 26.87
N ALA A 238 -8.99 -27.19 26.20
CA ALA A 238 -10.14 -26.61 25.51
C ALA A 238 -10.42 -27.29 24.16
N LEU A 239 -9.43 -27.89 23.52
CA LEU A 239 -9.55 -28.40 22.16
C LEU A 239 -10.67 -29.45 22.03
N PRO A 240 -10.77 -30.49 22.90
CA PRO A 240 -11.87 -31.46 22.84
C PRO A 240 -13.24 -30.81 23.04
N VAL A 241 -13.33 -29.73 23.83
CA VAL A 241 -14.59 -29.00 24.08
C VAL A 241 -15.01 -28.24 22.84
N LEU A 242 -14.07 -27.51 22.22
CA LEU A 242 -14.33 -26.79 20.96
C LEU A 242 -14.74 -27.75 19.84
N ASP A 243 -14.05 -28.89 19.72
CA ASP A 243 -14.40 -29.94 18.76
C ASP A 243 -15.80 -30.53 19.02
N GLY A 244 -16.15 -30.76 20.30
CA GLY A 244 -17.49 -31.19 20.72
C GLY A 244 -18.59 -30.18 20.37
N MET A 245 -18.29 -28.90 20.40
CA MET A 245 -19.14 -27.81 19.94
C MET A 245 -19.17 -27.66 18.40
N LYS A 246 -18.46 -28.52 17.66
CA LYS A 246 -18.27 -28.48 16.19
C LYS A 246 -17.57 -27.19 15.72
N ILE A 247 -16.76 -26.59 16.54
CA ILE A 247 -15.91 -25.46 16.20
C ILE A 247 -14.61 -26.05 15.63
N LYS A 248 -14.30 -25.75 14.36
CA LYS A 248 -13.11 -26.28 13.66
C LYS A 248 -12.08 -25.21 13.32
N ASN A 249 -12.52 -23.94 13.30
CA ASN A 249 -11.67 -22.81 12.91
C ASN A 249 -11.16 -22.10 14.17
N TYR A 250 -10.14 -22.69 14.79
CA TYR A 250 -9.43 -22.13 15.93
C TYR A 250 -7.92 -22.32 15.78
N GLN A 251 -7.15 -21.56 16.54
CA GLN A 251 -5.70 -21.61 16.58
C GLN A 251 -5.19 -21.45 18.02
N VAL A 252 -4.35 -22.35 18.47
CA VAL A 252 -3.56 -22.16 19.68
C VAL A 252 -2.38 -21.25 19.32
N VAL A 253 -2.34 -20.06 19.94
CA VAL A 253 -1.37 -19.01 19.61
C VAL A 253 -0.11 -19.18 20.42
N ASP A 254 -0.28 -19.43 21.71
CA ASP A 254 0.80 -19.63 22.66
C ASP A 254 0.36 -20.52 23.84
N LYS A 255 1.13 -20.49 24.94
CA LYS A 255 0.86 -21.32 26.13
C LYS A 255 -0.39 -20.93 26.93
N GLU A 256 -0.99 -19.79 26.64
CA GLU A 256 -2.13 -19.27 27.41
C GLU A 256 -3.30 -18.82 26.51
N HIS A 257 -3.12 -18.71 25.19
CA HIS A 257 -4.13 -18.12 24.31
C HIS A 257 -4.59 -19.04 23.20
N ILE A 258 -5.94 -19.08 23.01
CA ILE A 258 -6.62 -19.68 21.86
C ILE A 258 -7.41 -18.59 21.15
N HIS A 259 -7.28 -18.50 19.83
CA HIS A 259 -8.12 -17.69 18.99
C HIS A 259 -9.15 -18.57 18.28
N VAL A 260 -10.42 -18.20 18.38
CA VAL A 260 -11.55 -18.86 17.70
C VAL A 260 -12.12 -17.90 16.66
N PHE A 261 -12.22 -18.37 15.40
CA PHE A 261 -12.57 -17.54 14.25
C PHE A 261 -13.97 -17.82 13.69
N GLU A 262 -14.77 -18.59 14.38
CA GLU A 262 -16.16 -18.89 14.01
C GLU A 262 -17.07 -18.86 15.24
N ARG A 263 -18.38 -18.78 14.99
CA ARG A 263 -19.40 -18.68 16.07
C ARG A 263 -19.12 -17.52 17.04
N LEU A 264 -18.73 -16.38 16.49
CA LEU A 264 -18.24 -15.23 17.27
C LEU A 264 -19.26 -14.69 18.29
N ASN A 265 -20.55 -14.89 18.05
CA ASN A 265 -21.62 -14.51 18.98
C ASN A 265 -21.82 -15.48 20.17
N ASP A 266 -21.12 -16.62 20.16
CA ASP A 266 -21.32 -17.69 21.13
C ASP A 266 -20.29 -17.69 22.27
N SER A 267 -19.59 -16.59 22.51
CA SER A 267 -18.54 -16.49 23.53
C SER A 267 -19.04 -16.90 24.94
N ALA A 268 -20.27 -16.53 25.31
CA ALA A 268 -20.88 -16.93 26.58
C ALA A 268 -21.15 -18.45 26.67
N ILE A 269 -21.59 -19.05 25.54
CA ILE A 269 -21.83 -20.51 25.45
C ILE A 269 -20.50 -21.25 25.54
N MET A 270 -19.46 -20.77 24.83
CA MET A 270 -18.11 -21.33 24.88
C MET A 270 -17.57 -21.32 26.30
N ASN A 271 -17.69 -20.18 26.99
CA ASN A 271 -17.24 -20.09 28.39
C ASN A 271 -17.96 -21.10 29.31
N MET A 272 -19.27 -21.25 29.13
CA MET A 272 -20.06 -22.20 29.91
C MET A 272 -19.65 -23.66 29.65
N GLU A 273 -19.45 -24.05 28.39
CA GLU A 273 -19.03 -25.43 28.02
C GLU A 273 -17.61 -25.73 28.49
N LEU A 274 -16.66 -24.77 28.37
CA LEU A 274 -15.31 -24.87 28.90
C LEU A 274 -15.35 -25.05 30.44
N ALA A 275 -16.13 -24.26 31.15
CA ALA A 275 -16.26 -24.36 32.60
C ALA A 275 -16.88 -25.72 33.04
N LYS A 276 -17.90 -26.24 32.33
CA LYS A 276 -18.46 -27.57 32.57
C LYS A 276 -17.44 -28.71 32.38
N ALA A 277 -16.53 -28.54 31.46
CA ALA A 277 -15.45 -29.48 31.23
C ALA A 277 -14.28 -29.35 32.22
N GLY A 278 -14.38 -28.44 33.20
CA GLY A 278 -13.34 -28.20 34.19
C GLY A 278 -12.16 -27.35 33.71
N CYS A 279 -12.28 -26.69 32.53
CA CYS A 279 -11.27 -25.78 32.05
C CYS A 279 -11.29 -24.46 32.81
N LEU A 280 -10.14 -24.04 33.34
CA LEU A 280 -9.99 -22.76 34.04
C LEU A 280 -9.73 -21.63 33.05
N VAL A 281 -10.81 -20.97 32.63
CA VAL A 281 -10.74 -19.81 31.71
C VAL A 281 -10.42 -18.56 32.54
N LYS A 282 -9.30 -17.91 32.28
CA LYS A 282 -8.90 -16.63 32.88
C LYS A 282 -9.66 -15.45 32.25
N GLY A 283 -9.95 -15.55 30.96
CA GLY A 283 -10.66 -14.52 30.20
C GLY A 283 -11.20 -15.03 28.87
N ILE A 284 -12.33 -14.49 28.46
CA ILE A 284 -12.88 -14.68 27.12
C ILE A 284 -13.37 -13.33 26.61
N SER A 285 -12.89 -12.91 25.47
CA SER A 285 -13.26 -11.61 24.89
C SER A 285 -13.30 -11.68 23.38
N MET A 286 -14.23 -10.92 22.78
CA MET A 286 -14.23 -10.69 21.35
C MET A 286 -13.13 -9.67 21.03
N LYS A 287 -12.28 -10.00 20.11
CA LYS A 287 -11.25 -9.12 19.56
C LYS A 287 -11.51 -8.93 18.07
N SER A 288 -11.58 -7.69 17.66
CA SER A 288 -11.40 -7.27 16.27
C SER A 288 -10.27 -6.27 16.28
N GLU A 289 -9.25 -6.51 15.51
CA GLU A 289 -8.21 -5.52 15.33
C GLU A 289 -8.54 -4.73 14.06
N GLU A 290 -8.99 -3.49 14.26
CA GLU A 290 -9.15 -2.57 13.12
C GLU A 290 -7.79 -2.34 12.46
N LEU A 291 -7.79 -2.22 11.14
CA LEU A 291 -6.57 -1.98 10.35
C LEU A 291 -5.76 -0.79 10.89
N GLU A 292 -6.44 0.25 11.36
CA GLU A 292 -5.80 1.43 11.93
C GLU A 292 -5.12 1.10 13.26
N ASN A 293 -5.76 0.31 14.14
CA ASN A 293 -5.17 -0.11 15.42
C ASN A 293 -3.95 -1.02 15.19
N TYR A 294 -4.03 -1.96 14.24
CA TYR A 294 -2.88 -2.76 13.85
C TYR A 294 -1.70 -1.89 13.42
N PHE A 295 -1.95 -0.87 12.59
CA PHE A 295 -0.91 0.06 12.15
C PHE A 295 -0.37 0.91 13.31
N LEU A 296 -1.23 1.39 14.22
CA LEU A 296 -0.83 2.15 15.40
C LEU A 296 0.06 1.33 16.33
N ASN A 297 -0.28 0.06 16.58
CA ASN A 297 0.51 -0.86 17.40
C ASN A 297 1.91 -1.08 16.82
N LEU A 298 2.03 -1.23 15.48
CA LEU A 298 3.32 -1.38 14.81
C LEU A 298 4.16 -0.11 14.79
N THR A 299 3.53 1.07 14.85
CA THR A 299 4.21 2.36 14.73
C THR A 299 4.34 3.10 16.07
N GLY A 300 4.18 2.39 17.19
CA GLY A 300 4.37 2.94 18.54
C GLY A 300 3.34 4.02 18.90
N GLY A 301 2.10 3.88 18.45
CA GLY A 301 0.99 4.71 18.94
C GLY A 301 0.76 4.40 20.41
N GLU A 302 0.91 5.40 21.30
CA GLU A 302 0.49 5.29 22.68
C GLU A 302 -1.00 4.86 22.70
N GLN A 303 -1.27 3.77 23.37
CA GLN A 303 -2.63 3.46 23.84
C GLN A 303 -2.98 4.59 24.81
N ASN A 304 -3.69 5.60 24.33
CA ASN A 304 -4.39 6.50 25.24
C ASN A 304 -5.48 5.68 25.93
N ALA A 305 -5.20 5.37 27.20
CA ALA A 305 -6.11 4.78 28.14
C ALA A 305 -7.34 5.70 28.40
#